data_637bee92698d795336856cb3087df31b
#
_entry.id   637bee92698d795336856cb3087df31b
#
_cell.length_a   1.000
_cell.length_b   1.000
_cell.length_c   1.000
_cell.angle_alpha   90.00
_cell.angle_beta   90.00
_cell.angle_gamma   90.00
#
_symmetry.space_group_name_H-M   'P 1'
#
loop_
_entity.id
_entity.type
_entity.pdbx_description
1 polymer ?
#
loop_
_entity_poly.entity_id
_entity_poly.type
_entity_poly.pdbx_seq_one_letter_code
_entity_poly.pdbx_strand_id
1 'polypeptide(L)'
;MTKQKNYKKTLIACYLGFVTQAISANFTPLLFLTFKNTYGIGFEKIALIPMVFYLTQLLIDLAATKFVDKIGYRTCVVSSQVLSAAGLVSMAILPELLPVSFAGILIAVILYAMGSGLIEVLVSPIVEACPFENKDGMM
;
A
#
# COMPACT_ATOMS: atom_id res chain seq x y z
N MET A 1 5.63 31.29 12.47
CA MET A 1 4.34 30.61 12.69
C MET A 1 3.82 29.80 11.49
N THR A 2 4.04 30.22 10.26
CA THR A 2 3.55 29.51 9.06
C THR A 2 4.23 28.17 8.77
N LYS A 3 5.53 28.02 9.07
CA LYS A 3 6.26 26.77 8.86
C LYS A 3 5.76 25.61 9.75
N GLN A 4 5.48 25.86 11.01
CA GLN A 4 5.04 24.84 11.96
C GLN A 4 3.63 24.28 11.62
N LYS A 5 2.75 25.11 11.05
CA LYS A 5 1.40 24.73 10.64
C LYS A 5 1.42 23.76 9.43
N ASN A 6 2.42 23.86 8.56
CA ASN A 6 2.55 22.97 7.40
C ASN A 6 3.07 21.58 7.81
N TYR A 7 3.96 21.48 8.79
CA TYR A 7 4.46 20.18 9.29
C TYR A 7 3.37 19.35 9.95
N LYS A 8 2.45 19.96 10.71
CA LYS A 8 1.30 19.24 11.29
C LYS A 8 0.40 18.63 10.21
N LYS A 9 0.18 19.35 9.12
CA LYS A 9 -0.60 18.82 7.99
C LYS A 9 0.10 17.65 7.30
N THR A 10 1.42 17.74 7.14
CA THR A 10 2.23 16.65 6.57
C THR A 10 2.17 15.42 7.46
N LEU A 11 2.31 15.59 8.78
CA LEU A 11 2.22 14.50 9.74
C LEU A 11 0.86 13.81 9.69
N ILE A 12 -0.24 14.59 9.69
CA ILE A 12 -1.60 14.05 9.58
C ILE A 12 -1.76 13.26 8.27
N ALA A 13 -1.24 13.79 7.16
CA ALA A 13 -1.28 13.08 5.88
C ALA A 13 -0.53 11.75 5.91
N CYS A 14 0.63 11.70 6.58
CA CYS A 14 1.40 10.47 6.79
C CYS A 14 0.63 9.46 7.64
N TYR A 15 0.01 9.89 8.76
CA TYR A 15 -0.81 9.01 9.58
C TYR A 15 -2.02 8.45 8.82
N LEU A 16 -2.73 9.29 8.06
CA LEU A 16 -3.83 8.83 7.21
C LEU A 16 -3.35 7.84 6.16
N GLY A 17 -2.17 8.06 5.57
CA GLY A 17 -1.54 7.12 4.65
C GLY A 17 -1.26 5.76 5.31
N PHE A 18 -0.75 5.76 6.55
CA PHE A 18 -0.49 4.54 7.31
C PHE A 18 -1.78 3.79 7.66
N VAL A 19 -2.83 4.50 8.08
CA VAL A 19 -4.15 3.90 8.36
C VAL A 19 -4.72 3.27 7.09
N THR A 20 -4.64 3.96 5.96
CA THR A 20 -5.09 3.43 4.66
C THR A 20 -4.31 2.18 4.27
N GLN A 21 -3.00 2.18 4.47
CA GLN A 21 -2.14 1.04 4.21
C GLN A 21 -2.51 -0.16 5.10
N ALA A 22 -2.70 0.07 6.40
CA ALA A 22 -3.08 -0.98 7.34
C ALA A 22 -4.44 -1.61 6.99
N ILE A 23 -5.42 -0.79 6.59
CA ILE A 23 -6.72 -1.28 6.11
C ILE A 23 -6.52 -2.12 4.85
N SER A 24 -5.77 -1.63 3.87
CA SER A 24 -5.52 -2.33 2.60
C SER A 24 -4.83 -3.67 2.80
N ALA A 25 -3.81 -3.74 3.66
CA ALA A 25 -3.07 -4.97 3.95
C ALA A 25 -3.97 -6.05 4.59
N ASN A 26 -4.93 -5.64 5.43
CA ASN A 26 -5.83 -6.56 6.11
C ASN A 26 -7.11 -6.86 5.31
N PHE A 27 -7.39 -6.11 4.24
CA PHE A 27 -8.60 -6.26 3.44
C PHE A 27 -8.61 -7.59 2.68
N THR A 28 -7.50 -7.99 2.09
CA THR A 28 -7.40 -9.23 1.30
C THR A 28 -7.66 -10.50 2.12
N PRO A 29 -7.09 -10.69 3.34
CA PRO A 29 -7.42 -11.83 4.18
C PRO A 29 -8.91 -11.95 4.51
N LEU A 30 -9.62 -10.83 4.68
CA LEU A 30 -11.06 -10.82 4.91
C LEU A 30 -11.85 -11.37 3.71
N LEU A 31 -11.33 -11.21 2.51
CA LEU A 31 -11.96 -11.69 1.29
C LEU A 31 -11.64 -13.14 0.94
N PHE A 32 -10.75 -13.82 1.68
CA PHE A 32 -10.34 -15.20 1.38
C PHE A 32 -11.52 -16.16 1.30
N LEU A 33 -12.47 -16.04 2.23
CA LEU A 33 -13.66 -16.87 2.24
C LEU A 33 -14.57 -16.57 1.04
N THR A 34 -14.68 -15.31 0.68
CA THR A 34 -15.43 -14.86 -0.49
C THR A 34 -14.81 -15.40 -1.77
N PHE A 35 -13.49 -15.28 -1.93
CA PHE A 35 -12.77 -15.81 -3.10
C PHE A 35 -12.93 -17.31 -3.24
N LYS A 36 -12.91 -18.06 -2.12
CA LYS A 36 -13.18 -19.49 -2.13
C LYS A 36 -14.60 -19.81 -2.57
N ASN A 37 -15.59 -19.14 -1.98
CA ASN A 37 -17.01 -19.47 -2.19
C ASN A 37 -17.53 -18.99 -3.56
N THR A 38 -17.10 -17.81 -4.00
CA THR A 38 -17.60 -17.19 -5.23
C THR A 38 -16.86 -17.68 -6.47
N TYR A 39 -15.52 -17.82 -6.37
CA TYR A 39 -14.69 -18.18 -7.53
C TYR A 39 -14.16 -19.62 -7.47
N GLY A 40 -14.53 -20.40 -6.46
CA GLY A 40 -14.08 -21.79 -6.31
C GLY A 40 -12.56 -21.96 -6.17
N ILE A 41 -11.85 -20.92 -5.67
CA ILE A 41 -10.39 -20.91 -5.57
C ILE A 41 -9.97 -21.81 -4.41
N GLY A 42 -9.11 -22.80 -4.68
CA GLY A 42 -8.57 -23.68 -3.67
C GLY A 42 -7.68 -22.96 -2.65
N PHE A 43 -7.59 -23.50 -1.43
CA PHE A 43 -6.79 -22.91 -0.35
C PHE A 43 -5.31 -22.71 -0.72
N GLU A 44 -4.74 -23.59 -1.54
CA GLU A 44 -3.36 -23.46 -2.02
C GLU A 44 -3.15 -22.16 -2.80
N LYS A 45 -4.09 -21.80 -3.68
CA LYS A 45 -4.05 -20.55 -4.45
C LYS A 45 -4.32 -19.34 -3.58
N ILE A 46 -5.21 -19.45 -2.59
CA ILE A 46 -5.47 -18.39 -1.62
C ILE A 46 -4.21 -18.08 -0.81
N ALA A 47 -3.44 -19.09 -0.40
CA ALA A 47 -2.20 -18.90 0.31
C ALA A 47 -1.10 -18.20 -0.51
N LEU A 48 -1.15 -18.26 -1.83
CA LEU A 48 -0.23 -17.51 -2.71
C LEU A 48 -0.50 -16.00 -2.70
N ILE A 49 -1.72 -15.56 -2.40
CA ILE A 49 -2.09 -14.15 -2.43
C ILE A 49 -1.23 -13.31 -1.46
N PRO A 50 -1.16 -13.62 -0.15
CA PRO A 50 -0.30 -12.89 0.76
C PRO A 50 1.19 -13.06 0.42
N MET A 51 1.61 -14.20 -0.10
CA MET A 51 3.00 -14.39 -0.53
C MET A 51 3.37 -13.40 -1.65
N VAL A 52 2.52 -13.27 -2.67
CA VAL A 52 2.73 -12.32 -3.77
C VAL A 52 2.67 -10.88 -3.25
N PHE A 53 1.76 -10.57 -2.32
CA PHE A 53 1.68 -9.26 -1.69
C PHE A 53 3.00 -8.86 -1.03
N TYR A 54 3.49 -9.65 -0.08
CA TYR A 54 4.72 -9.33 0.66
C TYR A 54 5.97 -9.37 -0.22
N LEU A 55 6.03 -10.27 -1.21
CA LEU A 55 7.14 -10.30 -2.16
C LEU A 55 7.18 -9.02 -3.01
N THR A 56 6.03 -8.58 -3.50
CA THR A 56 5.91 -7.32 -4.28
C THR A 56 6.29 -6.12 -3.40
N GLN A 57 5.80 -6.08 -2.16
CA GLN A 57 6.14 -5.04 -1.21
C GLN A 57 7.66 -4.97 -0.98
N LEU A 58 8.30 -6.09 -0.69
CA LEU A 58 9.76 -6.16 -0.51
C LEU A 58 10.52 -5.63 -1.73
N LEU A 59 10.11 -6.00 -2.94
CA LEU A 59 10.74 -5.52 -4.17
C LEU A 59 10.59 -4.01 -4.33
N ILE A 60 9.44 -3.47 -4.02
CA ILE A 60 9.19 -2.02 -4.06
C ILE A 60 9.98 -1.29 -2.99
N ASP A 61 10.09 -1.83 -1.78
CA ASP A 61 10.88 -1.25 -0.69
C ASP A 61 12.35 -1.11 -1.10
N LEU A 62 12.91 -2.15 -1.69
CA LEU A 62 14.29 -2.12 -2.22
C LEU A 62 14.45 -1.15 -3.40
N ALA A 63 13.47 -1.08 -4.28
CA ALA A 63 13.51 -0.16 -5.42
C ALA A 63 13.31 1.30 -4.97
N ALA A 64 12.44 1.56 -4.01
CA ALA A 64 12.12 2.88 -3.49
C ALA A 64 13.35 3.64 -2.98
N THR A 65 14.29 2.94 -2.34
CA THR A 65 15.55 3.52 -1.86
C THR A 65 16.36 4.21 -2.96
N LYS A 66 16.17 3.81 -4.21
CA LYS A 66 16.92 4.35 -5.35
C LYS A 66 16.18 5.47 -6.09
N PHE A 67 14.85 5.41 -6.16
CA PHE A 67 14.11 6.35 -7.00
C PHE A 67 13.37 7.45 -6.23
N VAL A 68 13.07 7.25 -4.95
CA VAL A 68 12.36 8.24 -4.12
C VAL A 68 13.10 9.57 -4.06
N ASP A 69 14.42 9.54 -3.89
CA ASP A 69 15.26 10.75 -3.85
C ASP A 69 15.26 11.53 -5.18
N LYS A 70 15.06 10.84 -6.30
CA LYS A 70 15.02 11.46 -7.63
C LYS A 70 13.66 12.06 -7.97
N ILE A 71 12.57 11.40 -7.59
CA ILE A 71 11.19 11.78 -7.93
C ILE A 71 10.63 12.76 -6.89
N GLY A 72 11.08 12.67 -5.66
CA GLY A 72 10.64 13.48 -4.53
C GLY A 72 9.53 12.82 -3.71
N TYR A 73 9.63 12.96 -2.40
CA TYR A 73 8.77 12.33 -1.41
C TYR A 73 7.27 12.63 -1.62
N ARG A 74 6.93 13.88 -1.93
CA ARG A 74 5.53 14.28 -2.12
C ARG A 74 4.88 13.56 -3.30
N THR A 75 5.57 13.48 -4.43
CA THR A 75 5.07 12.79 -5.62
C THR A 75 4.90 11.30 -5.35
N CYS A 76 5.88 10.70 -4.66
CA CYS A 76 5.82 9.28 -4.31
C CYS A 76 4.65 8.96 -3.36
N VAL A 77 4.38 9.80 -2.35
CA VAL A 77 3.22 9.63 -1.44
C VAL A 77 1.90 9.70 -2.21
N VAL A 78 1.73 10.68 -3.09
CA VAL A 78 0.51 10.78 -3.90
C VAL A 78 0.37 9.57 -4.84
N SER A 79 1.44 9.19 -5.51
CA SER A 79 1.45 8.02 -6.41
C SER A 79 1.13 6.72 -5.67
N SER A 80 1.64 6.54 -4.45
CA SER A 80 1.36 5.36 -3.63
C SER A 80 -0.13 5.24 -3.29
N GLN A 81 -0.78 6.36 -2.93
CA GLN A 81 -2.21 6.36 -2.61
C GLN A 81 -3.07 6.08 -3.86
N VAL A 82 -2.73 6.68 -4.98
CA VAL A 82 -3.44 6.44 -6.27
C VAL A 82 -3.28 4.98 -6.67
N LEU A 83 -2.08 4.41 -6.55
CA LEU A 83 -1.79 3.03 -6.91
C LEU A 83 -2.52 2.03 -5.99
N SER A 84 -2.55 2.30 -4.68
CA SER A 84 -3.32 1.50 -3.71
C SER A 84 -4.82 1.54 -4.01
N ALA A 85 -5.37 2.72 -4.27
CA ALA A 85 -6.78 2.86 -4.62
C ALA A 85 -7.13 2.14 -5.93
N ALA A 86 -6.29 2.30 -6.96
CA ALA A 86 -6.47 1.61 -8.24
C ALA A 86 -6.40 0.09 -8.06
N GLY A 87 -5.47 -0.41 -7.24
CA GLY A 87 -5.36 -1.84 -6.93
C GLY A 87 -6.59 -2.40 -6.23
N LEU A 88 -7.14 -1.68 -5.25
CA LEU A 88 -8.37 -2.10 -4.55
C LEU A 88 -9.60 -2.09 -5.47
N VAL A 89 -9.74 -1.07 -6.32
CA VAL A 89 -10.80 -1.03 -7.35
C VAL A 89 -10.64 -2.16 -8.36
N SER A 90 -9.41 -2.42 -8.79
CA SER A 90 -9.10 -3.53 -9.69
C SER A 90 -9.44 -4.89 -9.09
N MET A 91 -9.31 -5.05 -7.76
CA MET A 91 -9.68 -6.28 -7.07
C MET A 91 -11.18 -6.58 -7.14
N ALA A 92 -12.02 -5.56 -7.24
CA ALA A 92 -13.45 -5.74 -7.42
C ALA A 92 -13.83 -6.07 -8.88
N ILE A 93 -13.08 -5.54 -9.85
CA ILE A 93 -13.46 -5.60 -11.28
C ILE A 93 -12.74 -6.73 -12.02
N LEU A 94 -11.43 -6.89 -11.83
CA LEU A 94 -10.62 -7.82 -12.61
C LEU A 94 -11.01 -9.30 -12.48
N PRO A 95 -11.40 -9.81 -11.29
CA PRO A 95 -11.82 -11.21 -11.18
C PRO A 95 -13.08 -11.56 -11.99
N GLU A 96 -13.93 -10.56 -12.26
CA GLU A 96 -15.14 -10.74 -13.07
C GLU A 96 -14.87 -10.56 -14.57
N LEU A 97 -13.91 -9.69 -14.91
CA LEU A 97 -13.59 -9.35 -16.30
C LEU A 97 -12.69 -10.40 -16.97
N LEU A 98 -11.83 -11.05 -16.22
CA LEU A 98 -10.86 -12.00 -16.74
C LEU A 98 -11.40 -13.44 -16.74
N PRO A 99 -11.11 -14.22 -17.78
CA PRO A 99 -11.54 -15.63 -17.86
C PRO A 99 -10.94 -16.49 -16.73
N VAL A 100 -9.85 -16.04 -16.12
CA VAL A 100 -9.22 -16.66 -14.94
C VAL A 100 -9.29 -15.68 -13.79
N SER A 101 -10.30 -15.80 -12.93
CA SER A 101 -10.53 -14.92 -11.77
C SER A 101 -9.31 -14.80 -10.85
N PHE A 102 -8.57 -15.88 -10.66
CA PHE A 102 -7.36 -15.90 -9.85
C PHE A 102 -6.24 -14.98 -10.40
N ALA A 103 -6.06 -14.94 -11.73
CA ALA A 103 -5.09 -14.03 -12.34
C ALA A 103 -5.49 -12.56 -12.12
N GLY A 104 -6.79 -12.24 -12.20
CA GLY A 104 -7.31 -10.91 -11.90
C GLY A 104 -7.02 -10.48 -10.46
N ILE A 105 -7.22 -11.38 -9.51
CA ILE A 105 -6.90 -11.13 -8.10
C ILE A 105 -5.39 -10.86 -7.92
N LEU A 106 -4.53 -11.66 -8.53
CA LEU A 106 -3.08 -11.47 -8.41
C LEU A 106 -2.60 -10.13 -8.98
N ILE A 107 -3.12 -9.72 -10.13
CA ILE A 107 -2.79 -8.42 -10.73
C ILE A 107 -3.22 -7.29 -9.80
N ALA A 108 -4.43 -7.34 -9.26
CA ALA A 108 -4.92 -6.35 -8.32
C ALA A 108 -4.08 -6.30 -7.04
N VAL A 109 -3.69 -7.46 -6.51
CA VAL A 109 -2.81 -7.59 -5.33
C VAL A 109 -1.45 -6.94 -5.59
N ILE A 110 -0.84 -7.17 -6.74
CA ILE A 110 0.44 -6.55 -7.11
C ILE A 110 0.30 -5.03 -7.14
N LEU A 111 -0.78 -4.51 -7.76
CA LEU A 111 -1.00 -3.06 -7.85
C LEU A 111 -1.10 -2.40 -6.48
N TYR A 112 -1.93 -2.91 -5.59
CA TYR A 112 -2.06 -2.28 -4.27
C TYR A 112 -0.87 -2.57 -3.34
N ALA A 113 -0.17 -3.70 -3.51
CA ALA A 113 1.06 -4.00 -2.79
C ALA A 113 2.19 -3.01 -3.14
N MET A 114 2.27 -2.60 -4.41
CA MET A 114 3.21 -1.55 -4.84
C MET A 114 2.91 -0.21 -4.15
N GLY A 115 1.64 0.17 -4.07
CA GLY A 115 1.25 1.38 -3.35
C GLY A 115 1.52 1.30 -1.85
N SER A 116 1.22 0.14 -1.24
CA SER A 116 1.44 -0.12 0.19
C SER A 116 2.92 -0.08 0.56
N GLY A 117 3.80 -0.72 -0.20
CA GLY A 117 5.24 -0.68 0.01
C GLY A 117 5.80 0.73 -0.08
N LEU A 118 5.41 1.49 -1.12
CA LEU A 118 5.85 2.87 -1.26
C LEU A 118 5.51 3.73 -0.04
N ILE A 119 4.29 3.65 0.50
CA ILE A 119 3.92 4.48 1.65
C ILE A 119 4.70 4.11 2.91
N GLU A 120 4.95 2.82 3.11
CA GLU A 120 5.68 2.32 4.28
C GLU A 120 7.12 2.85 4.32
N VAL A 121 7.83 2.81 3.20
CA VAL A 121 9.20 3.34 3.09
C VAL A 121 9.24 4.86 3.23
N LEU A 122 8.21 5.56 2.77
CA LEU A 122 8.20 7.02 2.72
C LEU A 122 7.86 7.67 4.07
N VAL A 123 7.00 7.05 4.88
CA VAL A 123 6.49 7.69 6.10
C VAL A 123 7.60 7.88 7.13
N SER A 124 8.46 6.89 7.36
CA SER A 124 9.54 6.99 8.35
C SER A 124 10.46 8.18 8.09
N PRO A 125 11.09 8.35 6.92
CA PRO A 125 11.97 9.49 6.68
C PRO A 125 11.23 10.83 6.64
N ILE A 126 9.96 10.87 6.23
CA ILE A 126 9.17 12.12 6.25
C ILE A 126 8.91 12.57 7.69
N VAL A 127 8.52 11.66 8.57
CA VAL A 127 8.28 11.95 9.99
C VAL A 127 9.58 12.35 10.68
N GLU A 128 10.69 11.67 10.37
CA GLU A 128 12.00 11.97 10.92
C GLU A 128 12.52 13.35 10.49
N ALA A 129 12.23 13.77 9.26
CA ALA A 129 12.59 15.08 8.73
C ALA A 129 11.76 16.24 9.32
N CYS A 130 10.63 15.96 10.00
CA CYS A 130 9.82 16.98 10.64
C CYS A 130 10.49 17.47 11.95
N PRO A 131 10.66 18.78 12.17
CA PRO A 131 11.28 19.34 13.37
C PRO A 131 10.29 19.38 14.55
N PHE A 132 10.04 18.24 15.17
CA PHE A 132 9.27 18.14 16.43
C PHE A 132 10.19 17.82 17.61
N GLU A 133 9.89 18.41 18.77
CA GLU A 133 10.67 18.23 20.01
C GLU A 133 10.56 16.83 20.63
N ASN A 134 9.48 16.08 20.34
CA ASN A 134 9.26 14.73 20.85
C ASN A 134 9.06 13.71 19.69
N LYS A 135 10.14 13.37 19.00
CA LYS A 135 10.11 12.38 17.91
C LYS A 135 9.91 10.94 18.40
N ASP A 136 10.45 10.61 19.55
CA ASP A 136 10.48 9.25 20.10
C ASP A 136 9.09 8.69 20.48
N GLY A 137 8.11 9.55 20.67
CA GLY A 137 6.73 9.15 20.97
C GLY A 137 5.82 9.08 19.75
N MET A 138 6.34 9.32 18.53
CA MET A 138 5.57 9.38 17.28
C MET A 138 5.90 8.23 16.30
N MET A 139 6.91 7.45 16.59
CA MET A 139 7.27 6.21 15.91
C MET A 139 6.83 5.01 16.75
#